data_bc8d080ebec91310feea252995ac5a21
#
_entry.id   bc8d080ebec91310feea252995ac5a21
#
_cell.length_a   1.000
_cell.length_b   1.000
_cell.length_c   1.000
_cell.angle_alpha   90.00
_cell.angle_beta   90.00
_cell.angle_gamma   90.00
#
_symmetry.space_group_name_H-M   'P 1'
#
loop_
_entity.id
_entity.type
_entity.pdbx_description
1 polymer ?
#
loop_
_entity_poly.entity_id
_entity_poly.type
_entity_poly.pdbx_seq_one_letter_code
_entity_poly.pdbx_strand_id
1 'polypeptide(L)'
;MSSGRINPGLARALALSNDMLGAAEKGDLQSLASLDRERMELLKSFRNGTKQISAADQALLSQINAINDRAIGLVEHQRRSKGRDLDMAAVGRRAVAAYADNRPRR
;
A
#
# COMPACT_ATOMS: atom_id res chain seq x y z
N MET A 1 -10.67 26.18 11.51
CA MET A 1 -9.90 25.67 11.27
C MET A 1 -9.85 24.36 10.77
N SER A 2 -9.70 24.14 9.66
CA SER A 2 -9.71 22.85 9.09
C SER A 2 -8.36 22.26 9.01
N SER A 3 -7.39 22.91 9.52
CA SER A 3 -6.02 22.44 9.35
C SER A 3 -5.78 21.09 9.99
N GLY A 4 -6.59 20.68 10.93
CA GLY A 4 -6.44 19.38 11.55
C GLY A 4 -7.27 18.29 10.91
N ARG A 5 -8.03 18.64 9.89
CA ARG A 5 -8.93 17.68 9.31
C ARG A 5 -8.24 16.75 8.36
N ILE A 6 -8.49 15.47 8.52
CA ILE A 6 -7.89 14.45 7.67
C ILE A 6 -8.81 14.15 6.49
N ASN A 7 -8.23 14.02 5.32
CA ASN A 7 -9.00 13.65 4.14
C ASN A 7 -9.56 12.25 4.32
N PRO A 8 -10.88 12.06 4.14
CA PRO A 8 -11.48 10.73 4.35
C PRO A 8 -10.91 9.66 3.43
N GLY A 9 -10.54 10.03 2.22
CA GLY A 9 -9.92 9.08 1.31
C GLY A 9 -8.59 8.60 1.80
N LEU A 10 -7.78 9.50 2.38
CA LEU A 10 -6.50 9.11 2.95
C LEU A 10 -6.68 8.26 4.20
N ALA A 11 -7.67 8.58 5.02
CA ALA A 11 -7.96 7.76 6.20
C ALA A 11 -8.33 6.34 5.78
N ARG A 12 -9.14 6.22 4.75
CA ARG A 12 -9.51 4.92 4.21
C ARG A 12 -8.29 4.20 3.62
N ALA A 13 -7.44 4.93 2.90
CA ALA A 13 -6.23 4.36 2.33
C ALA A 13 -5.29 3.84 3.43
N LEU A 14 -5.23 4.54 4.55
CA LEU A 14 -4.42 4.06 5.67
C LEU A 14 -5.00 2.77 6.23
N ALA A 15 -6.32 2.70 6.41
CA ALA A 15 -6.97 1.49 6.89
C ALA A 15 -6.69 0.32 5.95
N LEU A 16 -6.79 0.55 4.65
CA LEU A 16 -6.48 -0.47 3.67
C LEU A 16 -5.02 -0.90 3.72
N SER A 17 -4.13 0.05 3.97
CA SER A 17 -2.70 -0.27 4.08
C SER A 17 -2.44 -1.19 5.27
N ASN A 18 -3.11 -0.94 6.38
CA ASN A 18 -3.00 -1.82 7.55
C ASN A 18 -3.55 -3.22 7.25
N ASP A 19 -4.66 -3.29 6.53
CA ASP A 19 -5.22 -4.58 6.12
C ASP A 19 -4.27 -5.31 5.18
N MET A 20 -3.61 -4.57 4.29
CA MET A 20 -2.63 -5.13 3.38
C MET A 20 -1.44 -5.71 4.14
N LEU A 21 -1.00 -5.01 5.17
CA LEU A 21 0.10 -5.53 5.98
C LEU A 21 -0.31 -6.85 6.64
N GLY A 22 -1.53 -6.93 7.16
CA GLY A 22 -2.05 -8.17 7.72
C GLY A 22 -2.11 -9.29 6.71
N ALA A 23 -2.55 -8.98 5.49
CA ALA A 23 -2.59 -9.98 4.42
C ALA A 23 -1.18 -10.44 4.06
N ALA A 24 -0.22 -9.50 4.02
CA ALA A 24 1.17 -9.85 3.73
C ALA A 24 1.74 -10.77 4.82
N GLU A 25 1.41 -10.49 6.08
CA GLU A 25 1.87 -11.33 7.18
C GLU A 25 1.35 -12.75 7.08
N LYS A 26 0.16 -12.92 6.55
CA LYS A 26 -0.44 -14.23 6.38
C LYS A 26 -0.04 -14.90 5.08
N GLY A 27 0.61 -14.19 4.20
CA GLY A 27 0.94 -14.70 2.88
C GLY A 27 -0.23 -14.73 1.93
N ASP A 28 -1.29 -13.97 2.22
CA ASP A 28 -2.50 -13.94 1.40
C ASP A 28 -2.32 -12.92 0.30
N LEU A 29 -1.63 -13.32 -0.76
CA LEU A 29 -1.26 -12.42 -1.83
C LEU A 29 -2.44 -11.98 -2.67
N GLN A 30 -3.49 -12.80 -2.72
CA GLN A 30 -4.68 -12.45 -3.47
C GLN A 30 -5.43 -11.30 -2.81
N SER A 31 -5.62 -11.37 -1.51
CA SER A 31 -6.23 -10.28 -0.76
C SER A 31 -5.36 -9.03 -0.82
N LEU A 32 -4.05 -9.22 -0.74
CA LEU A 32 -3.11 -8.11 -0.81
C LEU A 32 -3.27 -7.34 -2.11
N ALA A 33 -3.36 -8.04 -3.23
CA ALA A 33 -3.50 -7.41 -4.53
C ALA A 33 -4.83 -6.66 -4.66
N SER A 34 -5.89 -7.25 -4.13
CA SER A 34 -7.21 -6.64 -4.17
C SER A 34 -7.27 -5.36 -3.34
N LEU A 35 -6.70 -5.43 -2.14
CA LEU A 35 -6.64 -4.26 -1.26
C LEU A 35 -5.77 -3.16 -1.86
N ASP A 36 -4.68 -3.54 -2.51
CA ASP A 36 -3.80 -2.57 -3.15
C ASP A 36 -4.52 -1.82 -4.25
N ARG A 37 -5.32 -2.52 -5.04
CA ARG A 37 -6.06 -1.88 -6.11
C ARG A 37 -7.00 -0.82 -5.56
N GLU A 38 -7.73 -1.15 -4.51
CA GLU A 38 -8.65 -0.22 -3.88
C GLU A 38 -7.90 0.98 -3.29
N ARG A 39 -6.78 0.72 -2.64
CA ARG A 39 -5.95 1.78 -2.07
C ARG A 39 -5.43 2.72 -3.15
N MET A 40 -5.00 2.17 -4.27
CA MET A 40 -4.49 2.97 -5.37
C MET A 40 -5.53 3.90 -5.95
N GLU A 41 -6.76 3.41 -6.06
CA GLU A 41 -7.85 4.25 -6.55
C GLU A 41 -8.06 5.45 -5.63
N LEU A 42 -8.00 5.22 -4.34
CA LEU A 42 -8.19 6.30 -3.38
C LEU A 42 -7.04 7.32 -3.44
N LEU A 43 -5.81 6.84 -3.53
CA LEU A 43 -4.66 7.74 -3.60
C LEU A 43 -4.65 8.55 -4.89
N LYS A 44 -5.04 7.93 -5.97
CA LYS A 44 -5.13 8.60 -7.25
C LYS A 44 -6.19 9.69 -7.20
N SER A 45 -7.34 9.38 -6.63
CA SER A 45 -8.42 10.33 -6.48
C SER A 45 -8.00 11.51 -5.62
N PHE A 46 -7.31 11.23 -4.53
CA PHE A 46 -6.81 12.28 -3.64
C PHE A 46 -5.84 13.19 -4.38
N ARG A 47 -4.90 12.58 -5.11
CA ARG A 47 -3.88 13.35 -5.83
C ARG A 47 -4.50 14.25 -6.89
N ASN A 48 -5.51 13.73 -7.58
CA ASN A 48 -6.15 14.48 -8.65
C ASN A 48 -7.01 15.61 -8.14
N GLY A 49 -7.53 15.48 -6.94
CA GLY A 49 -8.45 16.48 -6.39
C GLY A 49 -7.83 17.46 -5.42
N THR A 50 -6.54 17.31 -5.11
CA THR A 50 -5.92 18.09 -4.06
C THR A 50 -4.77 18.94 -4.61
N LYS A 51 -4.88 20.24 -4.42
CA LYS A 51 -3.81 21.12 -4.84
C LYS A 51 -2.78 21.36 -3.77
N GLN A 52 -3.21 21.40 -2.53
CA GLN A 52 -2.31 21.59 -1.41
C GLN A 52 -2.55 20.49 -0.41
N ILE A 53 -1.48 19.99 0.16
CA ILE A 53 -1.56 18.89 1.10
C ILE A 53 -1.34 19.44 2.50
N SER A 54 -2.31 19.23 3.40
CA SER A 54 -2.19 19.67 4.78
C SER A 54 -1.11 18.86 5.51
N ALA A 55 -0.64 19.40 6.63
CA ALA A 55 0.34 18.68 7.43
C ALA A 55 -0.21 17.36 7.93
N ALA A 56 -1.49 17.33 8.28
CA ALA A 56 -2.13 16.09 8.75
C ALA A 56 -2.18 15.06 7.63
N ASP A 57 -2.54 15.47 6.43
CA ASP A 57 -2.58 14.56 5.28
C ASP A 57 -1.18 14.07 4.92
N GLN A 58 -0.19 14.95 5.04
CA GLN A 58 1.18 14.56 4.76
C GLN A 58 1.67 13.51 5.73
N ALA A 59 1.31 13.65 7.01
CA ALA A 59 1.66 12.65 8.01
C ALA A 59 1.01 11.31 7.69
N LEU A 60 -0.24 11.33 7.23
CA LEU A 60 -0.92 10.10 6.82
C LEU A 60 -0.23 9.45 5.64
N LEU A 61 0.14 10.23 4.64
CA LEU A 61 0.85 9.70 3.48
C LEU A 61 2.16 9.04 3.88
N SER A 62 2.88 9.63 4.83
CA SER A 62 4.10 9.04 5.34
C SER A 62 3.84 7.70 6.01
N GLN A 63 2.78 7.62 6.79
CA GLN A 63 2.41 6.35 7.43
C GLN A 63 2.04 5.30 6.40
N ILE A 64 1.26 5.69 5.41
CA ILE A 64 0.86 4.77 4.34
C ILE A 64 2.10 4.23 3.62
N ASN A 65 3.05 5.10 3.33
CA ASN A 65 4.27 4.68 2.65
C ASN A 65 5.11 3.74 3.51
N ALA A 66 5.21 4.02 4.80
CA ALA A 66 5.97 3.15 5.71
C ALA A 66 5.34 1.76 5.80
N ILE A 67 4.01 1.69 5.90
CA ILE A 67 3.31 0.43 5.96
C ILE A 67 3.48 -0.33 4.64
N ASN A 68 3.40 0.39 3.53
CA ASN A 68 3.57 -0.20 2.22
C ASN A 68 4.96 -0.83 2.07
N ASP A 69 5.99 -0.14 2.54
CA ASP A 69 7.35 -0.65 2.49
C ASP A 69 7.50 -1.92 3.32
N ARG A 70 6.86 -1.96 4.48
CA ARG A 70 6.87 -3.17 5.31
C ARG A 70 6.19 -4.33 4.61
N ALA A 71 5.05 -4.08 3.99
CA ALA A 71 4.32 -5.12 3.29
C ALA A 71 5.15 -5.69 2.14
N ILE A 72 5.82 -4.81 1.38
CA ILE A 72 6.68 -5.24 0.29
C ILE A 72 7.81 -6.12 0.83
N GLY A 73 8.44 -5.68 1.92
CA GLY A 73 9.54 -6.43 2.51
C GLY A 73 9.10 -7.81 2.97
N LEU A 74 7.90 -7.90 3.55
CA LEU A 74 7.36 -9.19 3.98
C LEU A 74 7.10 -10.12 2.80
N VAL A 75 6.50 -9.59 1.75
CA VAL A 75 6.22 -10.40 0.55
C VAL A 75 7.52 -10.92 -0.05
N GLU A 76 8.53 -10.07 -0.14
CA GLU A 76 9.81 -10.48 -0.69
C GLU A 76 10.49 -11.51 0.18
N HIS A 77 10.41 -11.32 1.50
CA HIS A 77 11.01 -12.28 2.42
C HIS A 77 10.33 -13.65 2.29
N GLN A 78 9.00 -13.66 2.25
CA GLN A 78 8.26 -14.91 2.13
C GLN A 78 8.55 -15.59 0.80
N ARG A 79 8.68 -14.82 -0.26
CA ARG A 79 9.00 -15.38 -1.57
C ARG A 79 10.37 -16.06 -1.55
N ARG A 80 11.34 -15.41 -0.91
CA ARG A 80 12.67 -16.00 -0.81
C ARG A 80 12.67 -17.25 0.04
N SER A 81 11.92 -17.23 1.13
CA SER A 81 11.85 -18.37 2.04
C SER A 81 11.20 -19.59 1.41
N LYS A 82 10.20 -19.33 0.56
CA LYS A 82 9.46 -20.41 -0.05
C LYS A 82 9.89 -20.71 -1.48
N GLY A 83 10.97 -20.22 -1.87
CA GLY A 83 11.48 -20.12 -3.23
C GLY A 83 11.12 -21.15 -4.28
N ARG A 84 10.53 -22.30 -3.92
CA ARG A 84 10.16 -23.27 -4.92
C ARG A 84 8.72 -23.28 -5.30
N ASP A 85 7.90 -22.46 -4.67
CA ASP A 85 6.49 -22.42 -4.98
C ASP A 85 6.29 -21.43 -6.12
N LEU A 86 6.33 -21.97 -7.33
CA LEU A 86 6.31 -21.12 -8.52
C LEU A 86 5.02 -20.32 -8.65
N ASP A 87 3.91 -20.92 -8.28
CA ASP A 87 2.63 -20.23 -8.40
C ASP A 87 2.55 -19.06 -7.45
N MET A 88 2.97 -19.29 -6.21
CA MET A 88 2.99 -18.21 -5.22
C MET A 88 4.00 -17.15 -5.62
N ALA A 89 5.12 -17.57 -6.19
CA ALA A 89 6.12 -16.61 -6.65
C ALA A 89 5.58 -15.73 -7.75
N ALA A 90 4.78 -16.28 -8.66
CA ALA A 90 4.20 -15.49 -9.75
C ALA A 90 3.24 -14.45 -9.20
N VAL A 91 2.38 -14.84 -8.26
CA VAL A 91 1.44 -13.91 -7.64
C VAL A 91 2.20 -12.86 -6.85
N GLY A 92 3.21 -13.29 -6.10
CA GLY A 92 4.03 -12.37 -5.31
C GLY A 92 4.73 -11.34 -6.17
N ARG A 93 5.27 -11.76 -7.32
CA ARG A 93 5.92 -10.83 -8.22
C ARG A 93 4.96 -9.78 -8.75
N ARG A 94 3.73 -10.18 -9.03
CA ARG A 94 2.72 -9.23 -9.48
C ARG A 94 2.39 -8.19 -8.41
N ALA A 95 2.22 -8.65 -7.19
CA ALA A 95 1.92 -7.74 -6.09
C ALA A 95 3.08 -6.77 -5.85
N VAL A 96 4.30 -7.29 -5.85
CA VAL A 96 5.48 -6.46 -5.63
C VAL A 96 5.66 -5.46 -6.76
N ALA A 97 5.41 -5.89 -8.00
CA ALA A 97 5.51 -4.99 -9.15
C ALA A 97 4.49 -3.86 -9.04
N ALA A 98 3.27 -4.18 -8.59
CA ALA A 98 2.26 -3.16 -8.43
C ALA A 98 2.69 -2.11 -7.41
N TYR A 99 3.27 -2.55 -6.31
CA TYR A 99 3.79 -1.62 -5.32
C TYR A 99 4.92 -0.78 -5.88
N ALA A 100 5.84 -1.42 -6.60
CA ALA A 100 6.99 -0.72 -7.15
C ALA A 100 6.55 0.37 -8.13
N ASP A 101 5.54 0.08 -8.94
CA ASP A 101 5.04 1.04 -9.90
C ASP A 101 4.41 2.25 -9.25
N ASN A 102 3.94 2.09 -8.02
CA ASN A 102 3.24 3.16 -7.33
C ASN A 102 4.10 3.94 -6.35
N ARG A 103 5.35 3.57 -6.22
CA ARG A 103 6.25 4.28 -5.33
C ARG A 103 6.92 5.42 -6.06
N PRO A 104 7.13 6.54 -5.36
CA PRO A 104 7.84 7.64 -6.00
C PRO A 104 9.26 7.21 -6.35
N ARG A 105 9.72 7.64 -7.50
CA ARG A 105 11.07 7.33 -7.86
C ARG A 105 11.97 8.45 -7.46
N ARG A 106 13.16 8.14 -7.11
CA ARG A 106 14.12 9.15 -6.71
C ARG A 106 15.13 9.37 -7.75
#